data_da29c64799f16907e209b763e80d11ce
#
_entry.id   da29c64799f16907e209b763e80d11ce
#
_cell.length_a   1.000
_cell.length_b   1.000
_cell.length_c   1.000
_cell.angle_alpha   90.00
_cell.angle_beta   90.00
_cell.angle_gamma   90.00
#
_symmetry.space_group_name_H-M   'P 1'
#
loop_
_entity.id
_entity.type
_entity.pdbx_description
1 polymer ?
#
loop_
_entity_poly.entity_id
_entity_poly.type
_entity_poly.pdbx_seq_one_letter_code
_entity_poly.pdbx_strand_id
1 'polypeptide(L)'
;MXXXXSYEDKGEDTAYETISKSLFELDAADEKECRYYANEVSDEIHSLFASKKKVNLDKIKMPKAVSRSKAKNGVISYDMDSLANRFGVLYPDLKDDIKKNISDYGEFLPETFFQEIGTPRVLDVIKNGTEAERKKLFKTLGEIYEDGTNEVQDVIGVTILGAMKNDPAMMEVADKYMTDYMSGPVHEINKITAKKNRFTKKLANPPAYKPKKKKTNMLQNALNQQQQQSK
;
A
#
# COMPACT_ATOMS: atom_id res chain seq x y z
N MET A 1 -31.06 -8.85 -21.78
CA MET A 1 -30.62 -7.74 -20.88
C MET A 1 -30.65 -8.18 -19.41
N UNK A 2 -29.73 -8.10 -18.25
CA UNK A 2 -29.77 -8.45 -17.11
C UNK A 2 -29.65 -7.44 -16.34
N UNK A 3 -30.00 -7.34 -15.58
CA UNK A 3 -29.96 -6.49 -14.84
C UNK A 3 -29.71 -6.98 -13.73
N UNK A 4 -29.09 -6.82 -13.16
CA UNK A 4 -28.88 -7.11 -12.16
C UNK A 4 -29.13 -6.16 -11.41
N UNK A 5 -29.63 -6.19 -10.82
CA UNK A 5 -29.91 -5.33 -10.08
C UNK A 5 -29.35 -5.62 -8.96
N SER A 6 -28.84 -4.78 -8.12
CA SER A 6 -28.45 -4.94 -6.73
C SER A 6 -29.51 -4.39 -5.79
N TYR A 7 -29.59 -4.99 -4.66
CA TYR A 7 -30.48 -4.54 -3.59
C TYR A 7 -29.64 -4.29 -2.32
N GLU A 8 -29.62 -3.05 -1.84
CA GLU A 8 -29.16 -2.72 -0.50
C GLU A 8 -30.38 -2.40 0.36
N ASP A 9 -30.59 -3.14 1.42
CA ASP A 9 -31.71 -2.90 2.33
C ASP A 9 -31.43 -1.68 3.22
N LYS A 10 -31.84 -0.53 2.69
CA LYS A 10 -31.76 0.76 3.40
C LYS A 10 -33.13 1.28 3.82
N GLY A 11 -34.13 0.40 3.87
CA GLY A 11 -35.53 0.75 4.20
C GLY A 11 -36.42 0.93 2.98
N GLU A 12 -37.60 1.43 3.20
CA GLU A 12 -38.70 1.45 2.19
C GLU A 12 -38.41 2.32 0.94
N ASP A 13 -37.46 3.25 1.04
CA ASP A 13 -37.12 4.20 -0.05
C ASP A 13 -35.84 3.81 -0.81
N THR A 14 -35.39 2.56 -0.73
CA THR A 14 -34.14 2.15 -1.37
C THR A 14 -34.30 2.02 -2.89
N ALA A 15 -33.56 2.82 -3.64
CA ALA A 15 -33.50 2.72 -5.09
C ALA A 15 -32.62 1.53 -5.51
N TYR A 16 -33.10 0.76 -6.48
CA TYR A 16 -32.29 -0.30 -7.09
C TYR A 16 -31.21 0.30 -7.98
N GLU A 17 -29.99 -0.15 -7.80
CA GLU A 17 -28.87 0.19 -8.65
C GLU A 17 -28.57 -0.94 -9.63
N THR A 18 -28.36 -0.59 -10.91
CA THR A 18 -27.94 -1.57 -11.90
C THR A 18 -26.45 -1.88 -11.70
N ILE A 19 -26.12 -3.10 -11.30
CA ILE A 19 -24.75 -3.57 -11.13
C ILE A 19 -24.09 -3.80 -12.49
N SER A 20 -24.82 -4.50 -13.38
CA SER A 20 -24.32 -4.88 -14.68
C SER A 20 -25.42 -4.87 -15.72
N LYS A 21 -25.08 -4.50 -16.96
CA LYS A 21 -26.01 -4.46 -18.07
C LYS A 21 -25.29 -4.92 -19.32
N SER A 22 -25.73 -6.05 -19.87
CA SER A 22 -25.21 -6.59 -21.13
C SER A 22 -26.33 -6.76 -22.13
N LEU A 23 -26.07 -6.43 -23.37
CA LEU A 23 -27.02 -6.58 -24.47
C LEU A 23 -26.52 -7.70 -25.39
N PHE A 24 -27.34 -8.69 -25.63
CA PHE A 24 -27.05 -9.77 -26.57
C PHE A 24 -28.34 -10.23 -27.29
N GLU A 25 -28.16 -10.74 -28.48
CA GLU A 25 -29.29 -11.27 -29.26
C GLU A 25 -29.66 -12.66 -28.78
N LEU A 26 -30.85 -12.78 -28.20
CA LEU A 26 -31.31 -14.02 -27.56
C LEU A 26 -31.38 -15.20 -28.55
N ASP A 27 -31.78 -14.91 -29.78
CA ASP A 27 -31.96 -15.93 -30.81
C ASP A 27 -30.66 -16.47 -31.39
N ALA A 28 -29.56 -15.72 -31.18
CA ALA A 28 -28.22 -16.08 -31.68
C ALA A 28 -27.27 -16.54 -30.56
N ALA A 29 -27.65 -16.34 -29.30
CA ALA A 29 -26.79 -16.66 -28.16
C ALA A 29 -26.68 -18.18 -27.96
N ASP A 30 -25.48 -18.70 -28.05
CA ASP A 30 -25.22 -20.10 -27.73
C ASP A 30 -24.97 -20.28 -26.22
N GLU A 31 -24.96 -21.53 -25.76
CA GLU A 31 -24.76 -21.88 -24.36
C GLU A 31 -23.45 -21.33 -23.79
N LYS A 32 -22.41 -21.26 -24.62
CA LYS A 32 -21.07 -20.76 -24.22
C LYS A 32 -21.14 -19.26 -23.98
N GLU A 33 -21.81 -18.51 -24.86
CA GLU A 33 -21.98 -17.05 -24.73
C GLU A 33 -22.85 -16.71 -23.49
N CYS A 34 -23.92 -17.46 -23.27
CA CYS A 34 -24.75 -17.30 -22.08
C CYS A 34 -23.97 -17.56 -20.80
N ARG A 35 -23.13 -18.60 -20.77
CA ARG A 35 -22.24 -18.90 -19.64
C ARG A 35 -21.22 -17.80 -19.41
N TYR A 36 -20.66 -17.24 -20.48
CA TYR A 36 -19.70 -16.14 -20.39
C TYR A 36 -20.33 -14.93 -19.69
N TYR A 37 -21.49 -14.48 -20.15
CA TYR A 37 -22.18 -13.34 -19.53
C TYR A 37 -22.64 -13.64 -18.10
N ALA A 38 -23.10 -14.86 -17.82
CA ALA A 38 -23.47 -15.26 -16.46
C ALA A 38 -22.27 -15.20 -15.51
N ASN A 39 -21.10 -15.66 -15.97
CA ASN A 39 -19.87 -15.60 -15.17
C ASN A 39 -19.42 -14.15 -14.97
N GLU A 40 -19.48 -13.32 -16.00
CA GLU A 40 -19.12 -11.90 -15.92
C GLU A 40 -19.97 -11.18 -14.86
N VAL A 41 -21.29 -11.39 -14.89
CA VAL A 41 -22.20 -10.81 -13.91
C VAL A 41 -21.93 -11.38 -12.51
N SER A 42 -21.70 -12.69 -12.42
CA SER A 42 -21.34 -13.34 -11.15
C SER A 42 -20.06 -12.74 -10.55
N ASP A 43 -19.03 -12.53 -11.36
CA ASP A 43 -17.77 -11.95 -10.90
C ASP A 43 -17.95 -10.49 -10.46
N GLU A 44 -18.77 -9.71 -11.18
CA GLU A 44 -19.11 -8.35 -10.77
C GLU A 44 -19.85 -8.35 -9.41
N ILE A 45 -20.85 -9.20 -9.25
CA ILE A 45 -21.57 -9.36 -7.98
C ILE A 45 -20.61 -9.76 -6.87
N HIS A 46 -19.75 -10.75 -7.11
CA HIS A 46 -18.75 -11.16 -6.13
C HIS A 46 -17.79 -10.05 -5.76
N SER A 47 -17.42 -9.19 -6.71
CA SER A 47 -16.52 -8.06 -6.42
C SER A 47 -17.20 -6.98 -5.57
N LEU A 48 -18.50 -6.74 -5.79
CA LEU A 48 -19.27 -5.72 -5.08
C LEU A 48 -19.74 -6.21 -3.70
N PHE A 49 -20.15 -7.48 -3.62
CA PHE A 49 -20.73 -8.08 -2.41
C PHE A 49 -19.79 -9.13 -1.79
N ALA A 50 -18.55 -9.18 -2.23
CA ALA A 50 -17.58 -10.03 -1.54
C ALA A 50 -17.66 -9.69 -0.05
N SER A 51 -18.38 -10.53 0.70
CA SER A 51 -18.26 -10.50 2.15
C SER A 51 -16.77 -10.53 2.41
N LYS A 52 -16.24 -9.46 2.93
CA LYS A 52 -14.84 -9.42 3.35
C LYS A 52 -14.66 -10.61 4.29
N LYS A 53 -14.26 -11.74 3.77
CA LYS A 53 -13.86 -12.88 4.60
C LYS A 53 -12.99 -12.29 5.68
N LYS A 54 -13.41 -12.38 6.93
CA LYS A 54 -12.59 -11.88 8.04
C LYS A 54 -11.24 -12.56 7.89
N VAL A 55 -10.31 -11.83 7.31
CA VAL A 55 -8.95 -12.32 7.13
C VAL A 55 -8.39 -12.59 8.52
N ASN A 56 -7.97 -13.82 8.75
CA ASN A 56 -7.31 -14.16 10.01
C ASN A 56 -5.90 -13.56 9.98
N LEU A 57 -5.75 -12.38 10.54
CA LEU A 57 -4.48 -11.63 10.58
C LEU A 57 -3.38 -12.38 11.34
N ASP A 58 -3.74 -13.35 12.21
CA ASP A 58 -2.74 -14.17 12.92
C ASP A 58 -1.97 -15.08 11.97
N LYS A 59 -2.57 -15.44 10.84
CA LYS A 59 -1.91 -16.28 9.82
C LYS A 59 -0.97 -15.47 8.92
N ILE A 60 -1.10 -14.14 8.92
CA ILE A 60 -0.26 -13.25 8.12
C ILE A 60 0.97 -12.89 8.95
N LYS A 61 2.13 -13.26 8.44
CA LYS A 61 3.40 -12.95 9.09
C LYS A 61 3.82 -11.53 8.79
N MET A 62 4.36 -10.86 9.80
CA MET A 62 5.05 -9.58 9.58
C MET A 62 6.25 -9.79 8.64
N PRO A 63 6.53 -8.84 7.76
CA PRO A 63 7.71 -8.91 6.90
C PRO A 63 8.99 -9.08 7.73
N LYS A 64 10.01 -9.69 7.15
CA LYS A 64 11.30 -9.90 7.83
C LYS A 64 12.21 -8.71 7.56
N ALA A 65 12.66 -8.07 8.63
CA ALA A 65 13.63 -6.99 8.51
C ALA A 65 15.05 -7.52 8.26
N VAL A 66 15.80 -6.82 7.45
CA VAL A 66 17.26 -6.98 7.36
C VAL A 66 17.86 -6.71 8.73
N SER A 67 18.83 -7.50 9.16
CA SER A 67 19.46 -7.29 10.46
C SER A 67 20.28 -6.00 10.47
N ARG A 68 20.27 -5.32 11.62
CA ARG A 68 20.97 -4.04 11.80
C ARG A 68 22.47 -4.13 11.45
N SER A 69 23.11 -5.23 11.80
CA SER A 69 24.53 -5.44 11.51
C SER A 69 24.80 -5.52 10.00
N LYS A 70 23.94 -6.23 9.25
CA LYS A 70 24.10 -6.36 7.78
C LYS A 70 23.87 -5.01 7.08
N ALA A 71 22.88 -4.24 7.54
CA ALA A 71 22.62 -2.93 6.96
C ALA A 71 23.77 -1.96 7.23
N LYS A 72 24.18 -1.80 8.49
CA LYS A 72 25.29 -0.89 8.87
C LYS A 72 26.61 -1.22 8.19
N ASN A 73 26.87 -2.49 7.92
CA ASN A 73 28.10 -2.91 7.25
C ASN A 73 28.00 -2.87 5.71
N GLY A 74 26.90 -2.32 5.18
CA GLY A 74 26.69 -2.18 3.74
C GLY A 74 26.50 -3.51 2.99
N VAL A 75 26.23 -4.60 3.73
CA VAL A 75 26.04 -5.92 3.11
C VAL A 75 24.71 -6.00 2.39
N ILE A 76 23.63 -5.51 3.03
CA ILE A 76 22.27 -5.48 2.46
C ILE A 76 21.56 -4.24 3.00
N SER A 77 21.07 -3.37 2.13
CA SER A 77 20.30 -2.19 2.55
C SER A 77 18.92 -2.57 3.08
N TYR A 78 18.35 -1.72 3.94
CA TYR A 78 16.96 -1.87 4.35
C TYR A 78 16.03 -1.70 3.15
N ASP A 79 15.14 -2.65 3.00
CA ASP A 79 14.08 -2.68 1.97
C ASP A 79 12.71 -2.30 2.56
N MET A 80 11.66 -2.36 1.76
CA MET A 80 10.30 -2.03 2.20
C MET A 80 9.79 -2.99 3.29
N ASP A 81 10.18 -4.25 3.24
CA ASP A 81 9.86 -5.23 4.28
C ASP A 81 10.49 -4.85 5.62
N SER A 82 11.72 -4.35 5.58
CA SER A 82 12.45 -3.85 6.76
C SER A 82 11.77 -2.60 7.33
N LEU A 83 11.34 -1.68 6.46
CA LEU A 83 10.59 -0.48 6.87
C LEU A 83 9.28 -0.87 7.57
N ALA A 84 8.48 -1.76 6.96
CA ALA A 84 7.22 -2.26 7.54
C ALA A 84 7.45 -2.92 8.89
N ASN A 85 8.43 -3.80 8.97
CA ASN A 85 8.75 -4.52 10.22
C ASN A 85 9.16 -3.55 11.34
N ARG A 86 10.13 -2.67 11.06
CA ARG A 86 10.66 -1.75 12.07
C ARG A 86 9.62 -0.71 12.48
N PHE A 87 8.72 -0.31 11.56
CA PHE A 87 7.61 0.56 11.87
C PHE A 87 6.60 -0.15 12.80
N GLY A 88 6.30 -1.43 12.54
CA GLY A 88 5.47 -2.25 13.42
C GLY A 88 6.11 -2.55 14.78
N VAL A 89 7.45 -2.51 14.88
CA VAL A 89 8.16 -2.58 16.19
C VAL A 89 8.07 -1.24 16.91
N LEU A 90 8.16 -0.14 16.16
CA LEU A 90 8.03 1.22 16.71
C LEU A 90 6.60 1.48 17.23
N TYR A 91 5.59 1.02 16.48
CA TYR A 91 4.16 1.18 16.78
C TYR A 91 3.48 -0.20 16.78
N PRO A 92 3.53 -0.95 17.90
CA PRO A 92 2.95 -2.31 17.95
C PRO A 92 1.45 -2.38 17.68
N ASP A 93 0.73 -1.30 17.97
CA ASP A 93 -0.71 -1.14 17.71
C ASP A 93 -1.05 -1.12 16.19
N LEU A 94 -0.08 -0.77 15.33
CA LEU A 94 -0.28 -0.72 13.87
C LEU A 94 0.12 -2.02 13.14
N LYS A 95 0.51 -3.06 13.88
CA LYS A 95 0.92 -4.35 13.25
C LYS A 95 -0.20 -4.99 12.44
N ASP A 96 -1.43 -4.92 12.95
CA ASP A 96 -2.57 -5.52 12.26
C ASP A 96 -2.94 -4.73 11.00
N ASP A 97 -2.74 -3.42 11.00
CA ASP A 97 -2.92 -2.59 9.80
C ASP A 97 -1.87 -2.92 8.73
N ILE A 98 -0.61 -3.17 9.13
CA ILE A 98 0.45 -3.61 8.22
C ILE A 98 0.08 -4.98 7.61
N LYS A 99 -0.34 -5.94 8.45
CA LYS A 99 -0.76 -7.27 7.99
C LYS A 99 -1.99 -7.18 7.08
N LYS A 100 -2.94 -6.29 7.40
CA LYS A 100 -4.12 -6.06 6.57
C LYS A 100 -3.72 -5.52 5.20
N ASN A 101 -2.83 -4.53 5.15
CA ASN A 101 -2.28 -4.00 3.89
C ASN A 101 -1.66 -5.14 3.05
N ILE A 102 -0.83 -6.00 3.67
CA ILE A 102 -0.23 -7.16 2.99
C ILE A 102 -1.32 -8.13 2.49
N SER A 103 -2.35 -8.35 3.29
CA SER A 103 -3.47 -9.24 2.90
C SER A 103 -4.23 -8.70 1.70
N ASP A 104 -4.49 -7.40 1.70
CA ASP A 104 -5.31 -6.76 0.66
C ASP A 104 -4.56 -6.68 -0.69
N TYR A 105 -3.24 -6.57 -0.65
CA TYR A 105 -2.44 -6.35 -1.87
C TYR A 105 -1.48 -7.50 -2.23
N GLY A 106 -1.29 -8.47 -1.34
CA GLY A 106 -0.35 -9.58 -1.55
C GLY A 106 1.10 -9.25 -1.23
N GLU A 107 1.41 -7.97 -1.01
CA GLU A 107 2.73 -7.44 -0.61
C GLU A 107 2.50 -6.16 0.19
N PHE A 108 3.50 -5.71 0.94
CA PHE A 108 3.38 -4.43 1.65
C PHE A 108 3.43 -3.27 0.65
N LEU A 109 2.36 -2.48 0.59
CA LEU A 109 2.29 -1.25 -0.20
C LEU A 109 2.51 -0.04 0.69
N PRO A 110 3.74 0.49 0.73
CA PRO A 110 4.08 1.57 1.67
C PRO A 110 3.29 2.85 1.41
N GLU A 111 3.10 3.23 0.15
CA GLU A 111 2.39 4.47 -0.19
C GLU A 111 0.97 4.46 0.38
N THR A 112 0.23 3.37 0.18
CA THR A 112 -1.14 3.24 0.70
C THR A 112 -1.16 3.25 2.22
N PHE A 113 -0.32 2.40 2.84
CA PHE A 113 -0.25 2.30 4.30
C PHE A 113 0.15 3.64 4.94
N PHE A 114 1.22 4.27 4.44
CA PHE A 114 1.69 5.50 5.04
C PHE A 114 0.74 6.66 4.79
N GLN A 115 0.14 6.80 3.61
CA GLN A 115 -0.83 7.86 3.36
C GLN A 115 -2.05 7.79 4.30
N GLU A 116 -2.55 6.59 4.54
CA GLU A 116 -3.79 6.40 5.31
C GLU A 116 -3.56 6.32 6.82
N ILE A 117 -2.46 5.71 7.25
CA ILE A 117 -2.27 5.31 8.65
C ILE A 117 -0.93 5.78 9.21
N GLY A 118 0.18 5.39 8.55
CA GLY A 118 1.51 5.59 9.10
C GLY A 118 1.92 7.06 9.21
N THR A 119 1.72 7.84 8.17
CA THR A 119 2.08 9.27 8.16
C THR A 119 1.24 10.07 9.15
N PRO A 120 -0.10 9.93 9.23
CA PRO A 120 -0.86 10.57 10.29
C PRO A 120 -0.32 10.27 11.69
N ARG A 121 0.06 9.02 11.97
CA ARG A 121 0.66 8.64 13.26
C ARG A 121 1.99 9.36 13.50
N VAL A 122 2.85 9.43 12.48
CA VAL A 122 4.15 10.13 12.59
C VAL A 122 3.94 11.63 12.86
N LEU A 123 3.05 12.28 12.10
CA LEU A 123 2.75 13.69 12.28
C LEU A 123 2.18 13.99 13.66
N ASP A 124 1.34 13.09 14.20
CA ASP A 124 0.81 13.23 15.55
C ASP A 124 1.94 13.17 16.59
N VAL A 125 2.88 12.22 16.46
CA VAL A 125 4.03 12.13 17.37
C VAL A 125 4.92 13.39 17.26
N ILE A 126 5.15 13.91 16.05
CA ILE A 126 5.93 15.15 15.87
C ILE A 126 5.25 16.31 16.60
N LYS A 127 3.92 16.47 16.45
CA LYS A 127 3.15 17.56 17.05
C LYS A 127 2.99 17.38 18.56
N ASN A 128 2.49 16.24 18.97
CA ASN A 128 1.90 16.03 20.29
C ASN A 128 2.70 15.04 21.17
N GLY A 129 3.63 14.29 20.57
CA GLY A 129 4.38 13.26 21.27
C GLY A 129 5.35 13.81 22.32
N THR A 130 5.73 12.94 23.25
CA THR A 130 6.77 13.22 24.24
C THR A 130 8.15 13.29 23.57
N GLU A 131 9.12 13.87 24.26
CA GLU A 131 10.52 13.91 23.82
C GLU A 131 11.07 12.50 23.55
N ALA A 132 10.73 11.54 24.41
CA ALA A 132 11.17 10.14 24.25
C ALA A 132 10.59 9.50 22.98
N GLU A 133 9.32 9.74 22.69
CA GLU A 133 8.67 9.26 21.48
C GLU A 133 9.28 9.88 20.22
N ARG A 134 9.51 11.19 20.24
CA ARG A 134 10.16 11.89 19.14
C ARG A 134 11.58 11.36 18.88
N LYS A 135 12.40 11.21 19.92
CA LYS A 135 13.73 10.61 19.83
C LYS A 135 13.70 9.20 19.24
N LYS A 136 12.77 8.36 19.72
CA LYS A 136 12.62 6.98 19.24
C LYS A 136 12.20 6.95 17.78
N LEU A 137 11.25 7.80 17.38
CA LEU A 137 10.77 7.95 16.00
C LEU A 137 11.93 8.32 15.07
N PHE A 138 12.56 9.47 15.31
CA PHE A 138 13.61 9.99 14.43
C PHE A 138 14.84 9.09 14.41
N LYS A 139 15.22 8.49 15.53
CA LYS A 139 16.28 7.48 15.56
C LYS A 139 15.96 6.29 14.65
N THR A 140 14.72 5.78 14.72
CA THR A 140 14.31 4.65 13.88
C THR A 140 14.27 5.04 12.40
N LEU A 141 13.66 6.17 12.07
CA LEU A 141 13.59 6.65 10.68
C LEU A 141 14.98 6.98 10.13
N GLY A 142 15.84 7.61 10.93
CA GLY A 142 17.20 7.94 10.53
C GLY A 142 18.04 6.70 10.20
N GLU A 143 18.00 5.68 11.09
CA GLU A 143 18.70 4.41 10.83
C GLU A 143 18.22 3.74 9.55
N ILE A 144 16.92 3.73 9.29
CA ILE A 144 16.35 3.11 8.09
C ILE A 144 16.68 3.95 6.85
N TYR A 145 16.69 5.26 6.97
CA TYR A 145 16.97 6.20 5.87
C TYR A 145 18.44 6.08 5.43
N GLU A 146 19.36 6.10 6.39
CA GLU A 146 20.80 6.07 6.11
C GLU A 146 21.25 4.77 5.42
N ASP A 147 20.76 3.63 5.91
CA ASP A 147 21.16 2.31 5.42
C ASP A 147 20.10 1.70 4.46
N GLY A 148 19.12 2.49 4.01
CA GLY A 148 18.02 2.04 3.18
C GLY A 148 18.25 2.15 1.68
N THR A 149 17.45 1.41 0.91
CA THR A 149 17.40 1.59 -0.54
C THR A 149 16.81 2.97 -0.89
N ASN A 150 17.06 3.44 -2.11
CA ASN A 150 16.50 4.71 -2.59
C ASN A 150 14.98 4.75 -2.45
N GLU A 151 14.31 3.62 -2.72
CA GLU A 151 12.84 3.51 -2.56
C GLU A 151 12.41 3.77 -1.10
N VAL A 152 13.16 3.22 -0.14
CA VAL A 152 12.90 3.43 1.30
C VAL A 152 13.15 4.89 1.67
N GLN A 153 14.23 5.49 1.17
CA GLN A 153 14.53 6.90 1.38
C GLN A 153 13.41 7.80 0.82
N ASP A 154 12.89 7.46 -0.36
CA ASP A 154 11.78 8.19 -0.99
C ASP A 154 10.49 8.11 -0.14
N VAL A 155 10.15 6.93 0.36
CA VAL A 155 8.96 6.79 1.23
C VAL A 155 9.15 7.61 2.52
N ILE A 156 10.29 7.52 3.17
CA ILE A 156 10.55 8.28 4.41
C ILE A 156 10.56 9.79 4.14
N GLY A 157 11.31 10.22 3.12
CA GLY A 157 11.48 11.64 2.81
C GLY A 157 10.24 12.29 2.22
N VAL A 158 9.60 11.64 1.26
CA VAL A 158 8.49 12.23 0.50
C VAL A 158 7.14 11.93 1.16
N THR A 159 6.85 10.64 1.43
CA THR A 159 5.52 10.23 1.89
C THR A 159 5.32 10.53 3.39
N ILE A 160 6.35 10.29 4.20
CA ILE A 160 6.23 10.46 5.65
C ILE A 160 6.60 11.90 6.06
N LEU A 161 7.86 12.28 5.93
CA LEU A 161 8.34 13.57 6.44
C LEU A 161 7.98 14.76 5.53
N GLY A 162 7.83 14.53 4.22
CA GLY A 162 7.34 15.54 3.28
C GLY A 162 5.89 15.98 3.55
N ALA A 163 5.14 15.16 4.29
CA ALA A 163 3.78 15.49 4.71
C ALA A 163 3.72 16.59 5.78
N MET A 164 4.85 16.97 6.38
CA MET A 164 4.93 18.19 7.23
C MET A 164 4.67 19.47 6.42
N LYS A 165 4.88 19.45 5.10
CA LYS A 165 4.60 20.57 4.16
C LYS A 165 5.22 21.89 4.60
N ASN A 166 6.42 21.80 5.14
CA ASN A 166 7.16 22.96 5.64
C ASN A 166 6.47 23.73 6.76
N ASP A 167 5.64 23.05 7.57
CA ASP A 167 5.05 23.64 8.77
C ASP A 167 6.18 24.01 9.75
N PRO A 168 6.31 25.30 10.15
CA PRO A 168 7.47 25.74 10.94
C PRO A 168 7.59 25.02 12.29
N ALA A 169 6.48 24.75 12.97
CA ALA A 169 6.50 24.09 14.28
C ALA A 169 6.94 22.63 14.17
N MET A 170 6.46 21.93 13.15
CA MET A 170 6.87 20.54 12.89
C MET A 170 8.33 20.45 12.43
N MET A 171 8.77 21.38 11.58
CA MET A 171 10.15 21.42 11.11
C MET A 171 11.13 21.71 12.26
N GLU A 172 10.79 22.63 13.14
CA GLU A 172 11.61 22.91 14.34
C GLU A 172 11.77 21.66 15.21
N VAL A 173 10.71 20.89 15.40
CA VAL A 173 10.77 19.62 16.16
C VAL A 173 11.64 18.62 15.40
N ALA A 174 11.41 18.47 14.10
CA ALA A 174 12.15 17.51 13.28
C ALA A 174 13.68 17.80 13.29
N ASP A 175 14.06 19.08 13.18
CA ASP A 175 15.45 19.52 13.17
C ASP A 175 16.22 19.15 14.44
N LYS A 176 15.53 19.06 15.58
CA LYS A 176 16.16 18.64 16.85
C LYS A 176 16.57 17.17 16.86
N TYR A 177 15.97 16.35 16.01
CA TYR A 177 16.10 14.90 16.10
C TYR A 177 16.54 14.22 14.81
N MET A 178 16.43 14.89 13.65
CA MET A 178 16.89 14.34 12.36
C MET A 178 18.41 14.21 12.35
N THR A 179 18.90 13.19 11.65
CA THR A 179 20.33 13.06 11.39
C THR A 179 20.75 14.07 10.32
N ASP A 180 22.02 14.46 10.31
CA ASP A 180 22.58 15.38 9.32
C ASP A 180 22.36 14.87 7.89
N TYR A 181 22.43 13.54 7.71
CA TYR A 181 22.27 12.90 6.41
C TYR A 181 20.85 13.09 5.83
N MET A 182 19.81 13.07 6.67
CA MET A 182 18.43 13.20 6.20
C MET A 182 17.90 14.64 6.23
N SER A 183 18.49 15.53 7.03
CA SER A 183 17.97 16.89 7.24
C SER A 183 17.88 17.68 5.93
N GLY A 184 18.98 17.76 5.17
CA GLY A 184 19.03 18.49 3.89
C GLY A 184 17.94 18.05 2.91
N PRO A 185 17.92 16.75 2.53
CA PRO A 185 16.87 16.25 1.64
C PRO A 185 15.44 16.50 2.16
N VAL A 186 15.19 16.29 3.45
CA VAL A 186 13.83 16.49 4.03
C VAL A 186 13.44 17.97 3.93
N HIS A 187 14.34 18.91 4.17
CA HIS A 187 14.05 20.35 3.99
C HIS A 187 13.68 20.67 2.54
N GLU A 188 14.45 20.17 1.57
CA GLU A 188 14.15 20.43 0.15
C GLU A 188 12.81 19.82 -0.28
N ILE A 189 12.53 18.60 0.16
CA ILE A 189 11.25 17.94 -0.11
C ILE A 189 10.09 18.77 0.49
N ASN A 190 10.24 19.24 1.72
CA ASN A 190 9.21 20.03 2.39
C ASN A 190 8.95 21.37 1.69
N LYS A 191 9.97 22.05 1.16
CA LYS A 191 9.82 23.24 0.32
C LYS A 191 9.01 22.96 -0.94
N ILE A 192 9.18 21.76 -1.54
CA ILE A 192 8.46 21.34 -2.74
C ILE A 192 7.01 20.96 -2.40
N THR A 193 6.82 20.16 -1.35
CA THR A 193 5.48 19.65 -0.95
C THR A 193 4.58 20.74 -0.39
N ALA A 194 5.15 21.81 0.17
CA ALA A 194 4.39 22.97 0.61
C ALA A 194 3.70 23.73 -0.55
N LYS A 195 4.20 23.57 -1.77
CA LYS A 195 3.67 24.26 -2.96
C LYS A 195 2.61 23.41 -3.67
N LYS A 196 1.49 24.03 -4.05
CA LYS A 196 0.48 23.37 -4.91
C LYS A 196 1.01 23.27 -6.34
N ASN A 197 1.61 22.14 -6.67
CA ASN A 197 2.18 21.90 -8.00
C ASN A 197 1.76 20.51 -8.54
N ARG A 198 2.22 20.15 -9.75
CA ARG A 198 1.88 18.88 -10.37
C ARG A 198 2.33 17.68 -9.53
N PHE A 199 3.45 17.79 -8.86
CA PHE A 199 4.01 16.74 -8.01
C PHE A 199 3.09 16.49 -6.78
N THR A 200 2.70 17.55 -6.05
CA THR A 200 1.81 17.41 -4.89
C THR A 200 0.41 16.91 -5.29
N LYS A 201 -0.08 17.25 -6.49
CA LYS A 201 -1.33 16.70 -7.02
C LYS A 201 -1.23 15.20 -7.26
N LYS A 202 -0.10 14.71 -7.77
CA LYS A 202 0.14 13.26 -7.98
C LYS A 202 0.26 12.51 -6.67
N LEU A 203 0.92 13.10 -5.65
CA LEU A 203 1.01 12.50 -4.32
C LEU A 203 -0.38 12.36 -3.67
N ALA A 204 -1.24 13.37 -3.84
CA ALA A 204 -2.60 13.35 -3.30
C ALA A 204 -3.52 12.35 -4.02
N ASN A 205 -3.23 12.07 -5.29
CA ASN A 205 -4.03 11.16 -6.13
C ASN A 205 -3.09 10.17 -6.83
N PRO A 206 -2.56 9.19 -6.09
CA PRO A 206 -1.68 8.20 -6.71
C PRO A 206 -2.43 7.35 -7.72
N PRO A 207 -1.76 6.87 -8.79
CA PRO A 207 -2.40 5.99 -9.74
C PRO A 207 -2.85 4.68 -9.07
N ALA A 208 -3.92 4.10 -9.59
CA ALA A 208 -4.44 2.83 -9.08
C ALA A 208 -3.35 1.75 -9.11
N TYR A 209 -3.28 0.98 -8.05
CA TYR A 209 -2.32 -0.11 -7.93
C TYR A 209 -2.53 -1.13 -9.05
N LYS A 210 -1.44 -1.47 -9.73
CA LYS A 210 -1.41 -2.53 -10.75
C LYS A 210 -0.46 -3.62 -10.26
N PRO A 211 -0.97 -4.81 -9.90
CA PRO A 211 -0.09 -5.87 -9.43
C PRO A 211 0.98 -6.20 -10.48
N LYS A 212 2.19 -6.39 -10.01
CA LYS A 212 3.31 -6.80 -10.87
C LYS A 212 2.96 -8.15 -11.50
N LYS A 213 2.93 -8.23 -12.81
CA LYS A 213 2.77 -9.51 -13.51
C LYS A 213 3.89 -10.44 -13.05
N LYS A 214 3.53 -11.58 -12.45
CA LYS A 214 4.52 -12.61 -12.11
C LYS A 214 5.30 -12.91 -13.38
N LYS A 215 6.61 -12.68 -13.36
CA LYS A 215 7.49 -13.12 -14.44
C LYS A 215 7.39 -14.64 -14.51
N THR A 216 6.56 -15.12 -15.41
CA THR A 216 6.54 -16.55 -15.72
C THR A 216 7.91 -16.90 -16.29
N ASN A 217 8.61 -17.75 -15.60
CA ASN A 217 9.90 -18.24 -16.03
C ASN A 217 9.70 -18.93 -17.40
N MET A 218 10.24 -18.34 -18.47
CA MET A 218 10.09 -18.87 -19.83
C MET A 218 10.53 -20.34 -19.90
N LEU A 219 11.54 -20.71 -19.10
CA LEU A 219 12.02 -22.08 -18.98
C LEU A 219 10.95 -23.03 -18.40
N GLN A 220 10.24 -22.58 -17.36
CA GLN A 220 9.18 -23.37 -16.71
C GLN A 220 7.98 -23.56 -17.66
N ASN A 221 7.65 -22.54 -18.43
CA ASN A 221 6.58 -22.64 -19.43
C ASN A 221 6.95 -23.57 -20.60
N ALA A 222 8.19 -23.52 -21.05
CA ALA A 222 8.69 -24.44 -22.09
C ALA A 222 8.68 -25.89 -21.62
N LEU A 223 9.10 -26.14 -20.38
CA LEU A 223 9.07 -27.49 -19.75
C LEU A 223 7.63 -28.01 -19.61
N ASN A 224 6.70 -27.17 -19.20
CA ASN A 224 5.30 -27.54 -19.05
C ASN A 224 4.64 -27.84 -20.42
N GLN A 225 5.04 -27.12 -21.47
CA GLN A 225 4.55 -27.38 -22.84
C GLN A 225 5.07 -28.71 -23.40
N GLN A 226 6.34 -29.05 -23.13
CA GLN A 226 6.90 -30.36 -23.55
C GLN A 226 6.21 -31.53 -22.86
N GLN A 227 5.85 -31.40 -21.58
CA GLN A 227 5.14 -32.45 -20.83
C GLN A 227 3.70 -32.67 -21.31
N GLN A 228 3.06 -31.65 -21.92
CA GLN A 228 1.71 -31.76 -22.46
C GLN A 228 1.68 -32.36 -23.87
N GLN A 229 2.79 -32.31 -24.61
CA GLN A 229 2.88 -32.92 -25.96
C GLN A 229 3.34 -34.40 -25.95
N SER A 230 3.72 -34.91 -24.79
CA SER A 230 4.17 -36.28 -24.63
C SER A 230 3.14 -37.20 -23.95
N LYS A 231 1.89 -36.78 -23.88
CA LYS A 231 0.73 -37.56 -23.45
C LYS A 231 -0.26 -37.72 -24.62
#